data_ce81887b60ec6b76aaae17875313d373
#
_entry.id   ce81887b60ec6b76aaae17875313d373
#
_cell.length_a   1.000
_cell.length_b   1.000
_cell.length_c   1.000
_cell.angle_alpha   90.00
_cell.angle_beta   90.00
_cell.angle_gamma   90.00
#
_symmetry.space_group_name_H-M   'P 1'
#
loop_
_entity.id
_entity.type
_entity.pdbx_description
1 polymer ?
#
loop_
_entity_poly.entity_id
_entity_poly.type
_entity_poly.pdbx_seq_one_letter_code
_entity_poly.pdbx_strand_id
1 'polypeptide(L)'
;MRPLSLLGVTALLSAPALALRVAANQMWLEHTPVAYAIKNFYKGDTATLVSGGVASLSDKTVDLGANAETQGLKNYVRNKNYRLIGIIVEVTYRLVANKAAGINTLADLKGKRIGTMTGTSAEVFINQLLSSAGLSKGQYTIVNGAVCMKAPCGSGTFPQQLKSRSIDAYGVWETAVELGVEALGENNVVIFKNASIYREVYSLYSTDEKLKDAATRKKIVQFVRALNQTYDLFKNQPDKVYSTVGQLIGVDVPVLQKVWDDHKWGPGSLGSDLVDYLEYEEKYLSKADGRQAFTRAELTKFVDPTVYQDAMKPS
;
A
#
# COMPACT_ATOMS: atom_id res chain seq x y z
N MET A 1 -62.29 -35.40 24.50
CA MET A 1 -61.16 -34.54 24.84
C MET A 1 -59.97 -34.89 23.97
N ARG A 2 -59.62 -34.05 23.01
CA ARG A 2 -58.43 -34.20 22.13
C ARG A 2 -57.34 -33.31 22.68
N PRO A 3 -56.07 -33.76 22.74
CA PRO A 3 -54.97 -32.89 23.14
C PRO A 3 -54.56 -31.99 22.00
N LEU A 4 -54.45 -30.67 22.24
CA LEU A 4 -53.80 -29.72 21.33
C LEU A 4 -52.27 -29.95 21.35
N SER A 5 -51.71 -30.27 20.20
CA SER A 5 -50.26 -30.26 20.00
C SER A 5 -49.82 -28.81 19.79
N LEU A 6 -49.03 -28.28 20.74
CA LEU A 6 -48.27 -27.05 20.53
C LEU A 6 -47.07 -27.34 19.62
N LEU A 7 -47.14 -26.88 18.39
CA LEU A 7 -45.99 -26.77 17.51
C LEU A 7 -45.14 -25.58 17.97
N GLY A 8 -44.03 -25.88 18.67
CA GLY A 8 -43.04 -24.87 19.01
C GLY A 8 -42.28 -24.44 17.76
N VAL A 9 -42.53 -23.19 17.34
CA VAL A 9 -41.70 -22.53 16.30
C VAL A 9 -40.42 -22.11 16.98
N THR A 10 -39.34 -22.89 16.81
CA THR A 10 -37.98 -22.48 17.15
C THR A 10 -37.53 -21.44 16.11
N ALA A 11 -37.63 -20.15 16.47
CA ALA A 11 -36.97 -19.09 15.75
C ALA A 11 -35.47 -19.29 15.86
N LEU A 12 -34.82 -19.74 14.79
CA LEU A 12 -33.37 -19.68 14.65
C LEU A 12 -32.97 -18.20 14.63
N LEU A 13 -32.55 -17.68 15.78
CA LEU A 13 -31.86 -16.41 15.90
C LEU A 13 -30.53 -16.57 15.13
N SER A 14 -30.51 -16.14 13.87
CA SER A 14 -29.27 -15.98 13.12
C SER A 14 -28.39 -14.97 13.85
N ALA A 15 -27.25 -15.43 14.37
CA ALA A 15 -26.24 -14.52 14.91
C ALA A 15 -25.96 -13.41 13.88
N PRO A 16 -25.85 -12.14 14.28
CA PRO A 16 -25.56 -11.07 13.33
C PRO A 16 -24.25 -11.42 12.60
N ALA A 17 -24.30 -11.42 11.27
CA ALA A 17 -23.13 -11.67 10.47
C ALA A 17 -22.06 -10.64 10.84
N LEU A 18 -20.91 -11.11 11.32
CA LEU A 18 -19.80 -10.24 11.69
C LEU A 18 -19.40 -9.38 10.50
N ALA A 19 -19.22 -8.07 10.72
CA ALA A 19 -18.77 -7.14 9.69
C ALA A 19 -17.44 -7.57 9.09
N LEU A 20 -17.24 -7.37 7.78
CA LEU A 20 -15.94 -7.49 7.15
C LEU A 20 -14.99 -6.42 7.73
N ARG A 21 -13.84 -6.81 8.26
CA ARG A 21 -12.88 -5.87 8.85
C ARG A 21 -11.64 -5.78 7.99
N VAL A 22 -11.37 -4.57 7.48
CA VAL A 22 -10.23 -4.26 6.60
C VAL A 22 -9.27 -3.34 7.34
N ALA A 23 -8.04 -3.79 7.57
CA ALA A 23 -6.99 -2.99 8.20
C ALA A 23 -6.16 -2.27 7.13
N ALA A 24 -6.08 -0.94 7.22
CA ALA A 24 -5.25 -0.10 6.37
C ALA A 24 -4.83 1.18 7.11
N ASN A 25 -3.73 1.81 6.68
CA ASN A 25 -3.34 3.10 7.21
C ASN A 25 -4.17 4.20 6.56
N GLN A 26 -5.00 4.88 7.34
CA GLN A 26 -6.00 5.82 6.85
C GLN A 26 -5.44 7.20 6.46
N MET A 27 -4.12 7.40 6.55
CA MET A 27 -3.47 8.66 6.14
C MET A 27 -2.78 8.56 4.78
N TRP A 28 -2.67 7.36 4.20
CA TRP A 28 -1.98 7.14 2.92
C TRP A 28 -2.94 7.21 1.74
N LEU A 29 -2.45 7.71 0.61
CA LEU A 29 -3.24 7.81 -0.61
C LEU A 29 -3.65 6.40 -1.13
N GLU A 30 -2.76 5.45 -1.02
CA GLU A 30 -2.90 4.07 -1.52
C GLU A 30 -4.09 3.31 -0.92
N HIS A 31 -4.53 3.67 0.30
CA HIS A 31 -5.68 3.00 0.92
C HIS A 31 -7.03 3.58 0.48
N THR A 32 -7.04 4.74 -0.16
CA THR A 32 -8.29 5.45 -0.46
C THR A 32 -9.27 4.67 -1.33
N PRO A 33 -8.84 3.81 -2.29
CA PRO A 33 -9.76 2.92 -2.99
C PRO A 33 -10.51 1.97 -2.06
N VAL A 34 -9.85 1.50 -0.97
CA VAL A 34 -10.47 0.63 0.03
C VAL A 34 -11.60 1.35 0.76
N ALA A 35 -11.33 2.56 1.27
CA ALA A 35 -12.32 3.39 1.94
C ALA A 35 -13.48 3.77 1.02
N TYR A 36 -13.14 4.11 -0.24
CA TYR A 36 -14.13 4.48 -1.25
C TYR A 36 -15.04 3.31 -1.63
N ALA A 37 -14.47 2.11 -1.81
CA ALA A 37 -15.20 0.89 -2.11
C ALA A 37 -16.19 0.53 -1.00
N ILE A 38 -15.76 0.59 0.26
CA ILE A 38 -16.62 0.33 1.42
C ILE A 38 -17.81 1.29 1.43
N LYS A 39 -17.56 2.57 1.21
CA LYS A 39 -18.59 3.61 1.31
C LYS A 39 -19.59 3.57 0.15
N ASN A 40 -19.14 3.28 -1.07
CA ASN A 40 -19.94 3.54 -2.27
C ASN A 40 -20.38 2.28 -3.02
N PHE A 41 -19.63 1.17 -2.94
CA PHE A 41 -19.86 -0.01 -3.79
C PHE A 41 -20.03 -1.32 -3.05
N TYR A 42 -19.57 -1.43 -1.81
CA TYR A 42 -19.72 -2.67 -1.06
C TYR A 42 -21.20 -2.88 -0.68
N LYS A 43 -21.78 -3.96 -1.22
CA LYS A 43 -23.19 -4.34 -1.00
C LYS A 43 -23.34 -5.57 -0.08
N GLY A 44 -22.25 -5.93 0.63
CA GLY A 44 -22.31 -6.96 1.66
C GLY A 44 -23.02 -6.48 2.93
N ASP A 45 -23.00 -7.29 3.99
CA ASP A 45 -23.70 -6.97 5.24
C ASP A 45 -23.21 -5.62 5.83
N THR A 46 -22.00 -5.62 6.33
CA THR A 46 -21.28 -4.41 6.81
C THR A 46 -19.79 -4.59 6.56
N ALA A 47 -19.08 -3.49 6.30
CA ALA A 47 -17.63 -3.46 6.27
C ALA A 47 -17.11 -2.29 7.07
N THR A 48 -16.03 -2.52 7.82
CA THR A 48 -15.37 -1.49 8.64
C THR A 48 -13.90 -1.39 8.28
N LEU A 49 -13.44 -0.14 8.11
CA LEU A 49 -12.03 0.17 7.97
C LEU A 49 -11.45 0.37 9.38
N VAL A 50 -10.39 -0.37 9.71
CA VAL A 50 -9.66 -0.24 10.97
C VAL A 50 -8.22 0.21 10.69
N SER A 51 -7.63 0.96 11.63
CA SER A 51 -6.23 1.37 11.49
C SER A 51 -5.30 0.16 11.56
N GLY A 52 -4.30 0.11 10.68
CA GLY A 52 -3.33 -0.99 10.64
C GLY A 52 -2.83 -1.30 9.23
N GLY A 53 -2.61 -2.57 8.95
CA GLY A 53 -2.12 -3.08 7.68
C GLY A 53 -2.02 -4.60 7.69
N VAL A 54 -1.12 -5.17 6.88
CA VAL A 54 -0.95 -6.64 6.78
C VAL A 54 -0.61 -7.31 8.12
N ALA A 55 0.13 -6.63 9.01
CA ALA A 55 0.46 -7.17 10.33
C ALA A 55 -0.80 -7.37 11.22
N SER A 56 -1.86 -6.60 10.97
CA SER A 56 -3.12 -6.71 11.73
C SER A 56 -3.87 -8.02 11.48
N LEU A 57 -3.49 -8.80 10.46
CA LEU A 57 -4.05 -10.14 10.22
C LEU A 57 -3.71 -11.15 11.33
N SER A 58 -2.77 -10.83 12.22
CA SER A 58 -2.53 -11.61 13.44
C SER A 58 -3.70 -11.51 14.45
N ASP A 59 -4.50 -10.44 14.39
CA ASP A 59 -5.77 -10.32 15.06
C ASP A 59 -6.83 -11.12 14.28
N LYS A 60 -7.33 -12.18 14.88
CA LYS A 60 -8.34 -13.07 14.27
C LYS A 60 -9.65 -12.37 13.88
N THR A 61 -9.90 -11.18 14.40
CA THR A 61 -11.08 -10.37 14.05
C THR A 61 -10.90 -9.56 12.76
N VAL A 62 -9.67 -9.43 12.26
CA VAL A 62 -9.35 -8.74 11.00
C VAL A 62 -9.38 -9.74 9.85
N ASP A 63 -10.10 -9.43 8.79
CA ASP A 63 -10.29 -10.31 7.64
C ASP A 63 -9.32 -10.00 6.50
N LEU A 64 -9.04 -8.71 6.32
CA LEU A 64 -8.18 -8.18 5.27
C LEU A 64 -7.18 -7.18 5.83
N GLY A 65 -5.96 -7.19 5.31
CA GLY A 65 -4.94 -6.18 5.57
C GLY A 65 -4.42 -5.59 4.28
N ALA A 66 -4.19 -4.27 4.23
CA ALA A 66 -3.62 -3.59 3.06
C ALA A 66 -2.26 -3.00 3.39
N ASN A 67 -1.25 -3.27 2.55
CA ASN A 67 0.09 -2.72 2.70
C ASN A 67 0.94 -2.94 1.44
N ALA A 68 2.12 -2.29 1.38
CA ALA A 68 3.15 -2.55 0.39
C ALA A 68 3.61 -4.01 0.39
N GLU A 69 4.06 -4.51 -0.76
CA GLU A 69 4.61 -5.86 -0.95
C GLU A 69 5.78 -6.16 0.00
N THR A 70 6.62 -5.17 0.26
CA THR A 70 7.74 -5.23 1.23
C THR A 70 7.25 -5.66 2.62
N GLN A 71 6.15 -5.07 3.10
CA GLN A 71 5.56 -5.42 4.39
C GLN A 71 4.86 -6.78 4.33
N GLY A 72 4.25 -7.10 3.19
CA GLY A 72 3.70 -8.43 2.93
C GLY A 72 4.75 -9.52 3.07
N LEU A 73 5.89 -9.39 2.39
CA LEU A 73 7.00 -10.34 2.43
C LEU A 73 7.61 -10.45 3.83
N LYS A 74 7.83 -9.34 4.53
CA LYS A 74 8.35 -9.35 5.93
C LYS A 74 7.40 -10.06 6.89
N ASN A 75 6.11 -9.88 6.76
CA ASN A 75 5.12 -10.57 7.59
C ASN A 75 5.00 -12.05 7.22
N TYR A 76 5.16 -12.41 5.95
CA TYR A 76 5.15 -13.79 5.47
C TYR A 76 6.29 -14.64 6.05
N VAL A 77 7.39 -14.04 6.50
CA VAL A 77 8.48 -14.76 7.21
C VAL A 77 7.94 -15.56 8.39
N ARG A 78 7.07 -14.95 9.18
CA ARG A 78 6.52 -15.55 10.41
C ARG A 78 5.13 -16.18 10.22
N ASN A 79 4.40 -15.71 9.21
CA ASN A 79 2.98 -16.05 9.00
C ASN A 79 2.79 -16.67 7.61
N LYS A 80 3.22 -17.94 7.45
CA LYS A 80 3.19 -18.67 6.17
C LYS A 80 1.78 -18.96 5.64
N ASN A 81 0.74 -18.63 6.40
CA ASN A 81 -0.67 -18.69 6.03
C ASN A 81 -1.20 -17.37 5.43
N TYR A 82 -0.38 -16.31 5.35
CA TYR A 82 -0.80 -15.08 4.68
C TYR A 82 -0.79 -15.25 3.17
N ARG A 83 -1.76 -14.60 2.51
CA ARG A 83 -1.91 -14.61 1.04
C ARG A 83 -2.11 -13.19 0.52
N LEU A 84 -1.38 -12.85 -0.52
CA LEU A 84 -1.62 -11.67 -1.34
C LEU A 84 -2.76 -12.02 -2.32
N ILE A 85 -3.90 -11.37 -2.20
CA ILE A 85 -5.14 -11.72 -2.93
C ILE A 85 -5.58 -10.66 -3.94
N GLY A 86 -4.92 -9.52 -3.99
CA GLY A 86 -5.23 -8.44 -4.91
C GLY A 86 -4.20 -7.32 -4.83
N ILE A 87 -4.02 -6.59 -5.92
CA ILE A 87 -3.25 -5.35 -5.98
C ILE A 87 -4.25 -4.19 -5.93
N ILE A 88 -4.03 -3.23 -5.04
CA ILE A 88 -4.87 -2.04 -4.91
C ILE A 88 -4.36 -0.95 -5.85
N VAL A 89 -3.05 -0.74 -5.85
CA VAL A 89 -2.38 0.24 -6.69
C VAL A 89 -0.90 -0.11 -6.84
N GLU A 90 -0.32 0.15 -8.01
CA GLU A 90 1.12 0.20 -8.20
C GLU A 90 1.57 1.67 -8.21
N VAL A 91 2.61 2.00 -7.44
CA VAL A 91 3.06 3.39 -7.27
C VAL A 91 4.51 3.55 -7.71
N THR A 92 4.75 4.51 -8.60
CA THR A 92 6.10 4.93 -8.94
C THR A 92 6.61 5.89 -7.87
N TYR A 93 7.52 5.41 -7.01
CA TYR A 93 8.09 6.25 -5.96
C TYR A 93 9.01 7.34 -6.53
N ARG A 94 9.04 8.47 -5.84
CA ARG A 94 9.87 9.62 -6.19
C ARG A 94 10.90 9.92 -5.09
N LEU A 95 12.09 10.38 -5.49
CA LEU A 95 13.06 11.02 -4.63
C LEU A 95 13.13 12.49 -5.01
N VAL A 96 12.90 13.40 -4.05
CA VAL A 96 13.08 14.83 -4.21
C VAL A 96 14.43 15.25 -3.64
N ALA A 97 15.19 16.01 -4.42
CA ALA A 97 16.50 16.53 -4.04
C ALA A 97 16.55 18.06 -4.17
N ASN A 98 17.28 18.71 -3.24
CA ASN A 98 17.46 20.14 -3.26
C ASN A 98 18.57 20.52 -4.25
N LYS A 99 18.27 21.28 -5.32
CA LYS A 99 19.25 21.78 -6.30
C LYS A 99 20.39 22.55 -5.66
N ALA A 100 20.11 23.31 -4.60
CA ALA A 100 21.13 24.10 -3.90
C ALA A 100 22.17 23.22 -3.17
N ALA A 101 21.95 21.91 -3.07
CA ALA A 101 22.95 20.94 -2.60
C ALA A 101 23.88 20.44 -3.73
N GLY A 102 23.78 21.00 -4.94
CA GLY A 102 24.59 20.62 -6.10
C GLY A 102 24.15 19.26 -6.70
N ILE A 103 22.87 18.89 -6.54
CA ILE A 103 22.32 17.61 -7.04
C ILE A 103 21.56 17.89 -8.35
N ASN A 104 22.04 17.31 -9.45
CA ASN A 104 21.42 17.35 -10.76
C ASN A 104 21.22 15.95 -11.34
N THR A 105 22.03 14.99 -10.91
CA THR A 105 21.97 13.58 -11.32
C THR A 105 21.96 12.66 -10.08
N LEU A 106 21.58 11.40 -10.26
CA LEU A 106 21.66 10.41 -9.17
C LEU A 106 23.09 10.21 -8.63
N ALA A 107 24.11 10.37 -9.47
CA ALA A 107 25.51 10.24 -9.07
C ALA A 107 25.93 11.35 -8.06
N ASP A 108 25.31 12.53 -8.13
CA ASP A 108 25.59 13.66 -7.22
C ASP A 108 25.08 13.39 -5.78
N LEU A 109 24.30 12.32 -5.59
CA LEU A 109 23.88 11.87 -4.26
C LEU A 109 24.99 11.19 -3.45
N LYS A 110 26.17 10.97 -4.05
CA LYS A 110 27.38 10.53 -3.31
C LYS A 110 27.75 11.54 -2.23
N GLY A 111 27.93 11.05 -1.00
CA GLY A 111 28.25 11.87 0.17
C GLY A 111 27.08 12.68 0.74
N LYS A 112 25.88 12.58 0.17
CA LYS A 112 24.71 13.35 0.61
C LYS A 112 23.95 12.65 1.74
N ARG A 113 23.16 13.46 2.48
CA ARG A 113 22.23 13.01 3.52
C ARG A 113 20.88 12.81 2.90
N ILE A 114 20.39 11.58 2.94
CA ILE A 114 19.15 11.17 2.24
C ILE A 114 18.14 10.71 3.27
N GLY A 115 17.03 11.44 3.38
CA GLY A 115 15.92 11.10 4.25
C GLY A 115 15.12 9.91 3.70
N THR A 116 14.81 8.93 4.54
CA THR A 116 13.86 7.86 4.22
C THR A 116 13.40 7.16 5.49
N MET A 117 12.36 6.32 5.39
CA MET A 117 11.87 5.48 6.49
C MET A 117 12.56 4.11 6.43
N THR A 118 13.49 3.86 7.35
CA THR A 118 14.18 2.57 7.42
C THR A 118 13.23 1.42 7.76
N GLY A 119 13.50 0.23 7.21
CA GLY A 119 12.67 -0.96 7.39
C GLY A 119 11.39 -1.00 6.54
N THR A 120 11.17 -0.04 5.65
CA THR A 120 9.98 0.06 4.79
C THR A 120 10.33 -0.05 3.30
N SER A 121 9.31 -0.05 2.46
CA SER A 121 9.40 0.07 1.00
C SER A 121 10.20 1.30 0.55
N ALA A 122 10.14 2.40 1.30
CA ALA A 122 10.91 3.61 0.99
C ALA A 122 12.43 3.40 1.08
N GLU A 123 12.92 2.64 2.06
CA GLU A 123 14.35 2.29 2.13
C GLU A 123 14.76 1.38 0.97
N VAL A 124 13.92 0.43 0.59
CA VAL A 124 14.17 -0.45 -0.57
C VAL A 124 14.29 0.39 -1.82
N PHE A 125 13.33 1.27 -2.07
CA PHE A 125 13.34 2.22 -3.19
C PHE A 125 14.64 3.01 -3.26
N ILE A 126 15.03 3.70 -2.16
CA ILE A 126 16.24 4.52 -2.13
C ILE A 126 17.48 3.67 -2.46
N ASN A 127 17.63 2.51 -1.85
CA ASN A 127 18.81 1.67 -2.08
C ASN A 127 18.86 1.13 -3.52
N GLN A 128 17.73 0.73 -4.10
CA GLN A 128 17.67 0.25 -5.48
C GLN A 128 17.93 1.39 -6.47
N LEU A 129 17.31 2.56 -6.27
CA LEU A 129 17.49 3.73 -7.11
C LEU A 129 18.97 4.19 -7.13
N LEU A 130 19.60 4.28 -5.97
CA LEU A 130 21.00 4.68 -5.87
C LEU A 130 21.96 3.61 -6.40
N SER A 131 21.65 2.34 -6.19
CA SER A 131 22.42 1.23 -6.76
C SER A 131 22.42 1.25 -8.28
N SER A 132 21.34 1.67 -8.92
CA SER A 132 21.28 1.81 -10.39
C SER A 132 22.21 2.89 -10.94
N ALA A 133 22.59 3.85 -10.09
CA ALA A 133 23.61 4.86 -10.42
C ALA A 133 25.03 4.48 -9.94
N GLY A 134 25.24 3.23 -9.52
CA GLY A 134 26.54 2.74 -9.04
C GLY A 134 26.89 3.16 -7.62
N LEU A 135 25.92 3.71 -6.86
CA LEU A 135 26.14 4.11 -5.46
C LEU A 135 25.76 2.94 -4.53
N SER A 136 26.70 2.55 -3.69
CA SER A 136 26.52 1.51 -2.68
C SER A 136 26.31 2.09 -1.28
N LYS A 137 25.76 1.27 -0.39
CA LYS A 137 25.61 1.60 1.03
C LYS A 137 26.96 2.04 1.64
N GLY A 138 26.96 3.17 2.35
CA GLY A 138 28.17 3.80 2.89
C GLY A 138 28.71 4.95 2.03
N GLN A 139 28.31 5.08 0.78
CA GLN A 139 28.65 6.22 -0.08
C GLN A 139 27.68 7.39 0.05
N TYR A 140 26.62 7.24 0.82
CA TYR A 140 25.64 8.26 1.23
C TYR A 140 25.20 7.98 2.67
N THR A 141 24.59 8.95 3.32
CA THR A 141 24.11 8.82 4.69
C THR A 141 22.59 8.77 4.71
N ILE A 142 22.02 7.67 5.22
CA ILE A 142 20.58 7.59 5.47
C ILE A 142 20.24 8.35 6.75
N VAL A 143 19.25 9.23 6.65
CA VAL A 143 18.68 9.97 7.77
C VAL A 143 17.24 9.50 7.96
N ASN A 144 16.99 8.86 9.10
CA ASN A 144 15.64 8.49 9.48
C ASN A 144 14.90 9.71 10.03
N GLY A 145 13.64 9.89 9.69
CA GLY A 145 12.89 11.10 10.08
C GLY A 145 11.39 10.87 10.09
N ALA A 146 10.64 11.94 10.30
CA ALA A 146 9.18 11.90 10.30
C ALA A 146 8.59 12.23 8.92
N VAL A 147 7.58 11.47 8.51
CA VAL A 147 6.82 11.71 7.30
C VAL A 147 5.75 12.77 7.57
N CYS A 148 5.55 13.68 6.64
CA CYS A 148 4.42 14.61 6.61
C CYS A 148 3.50 14.23 5.46
N MET A 149 2.27 13.79 5.75
CA MET A 149 1.31 13.35 4.73
C MET A 149 0.34 14.45 4.32
N LYS A 150 0.22 15.52 5.12
CA LYS A 150 -0.63 16.69 4.87
C LYS A 150 -0.01 17.95 5.48
N ALA A 151 -0.19 19.08 4.81
CA ALA A 151 0.23 20.39 5.33
C ALA A 151 -0.64 20.82 6.54
N PRO A 152 -0.09 21.65 7.45
CA PRO A 152 1.28 22.13 7.51
C PRO A 152 2.26 21.09 8.09
N CYS A 153 3.45 21.01 7.49
CA CYS A 153 4.49 20.09 7.94
C CYS A 153 5.30 20.66 9.13
N GLY A 154 5.47 19.87 10.17
CA GLY A 154 6.29 20.22 11.34
C GLY A 154 7.79 20.22 11.05
N SER A 155 8.58 20.92 11.87
CA SER A 155 10.03 21.13 11.66
C SER A 155 10.87 19.85 11.58
N GLY A 156 10.47 18.76 12.25
CA GLY A 156 11.16 17.47 12.21
C GLY A 156 10.81 16.56 11.02
N THR A 157 9.92 17.01 10.12
CA THR A 157 9.49 16.21 8.97
C THR A 157 10.41 16.40 7.75
N PHE A 158 10.43 15.41 6.86
CA PHE A 158 11.31 15.45 5.68
C PHE A 158 11.14 16.71 4.82
N PRO A 159 9.93 17.25 4.53
CA PRO A 159 9.80 18.50 3.79
C PRO A 159 10.51 19.68 4.46
N GLN A 160 10.40 19.80 5.78
CA GLN A 160 11.05 20.88 6.53
C GLN A 160 12.55 20.64 6.70
N GLN A 161 12.98 19.41 6.86
CA GLN A 161 14.40 19.05 6.88
C GLN A 161 15.09 19.34 5.54
N LEU A 162 14.41 19.05 4.41
CA LEU A 162 14.90 19.39 3.08
C LEU A 162 15.01 20.92 2.89
N LYS A 163 14.00 21.67 3.32
CA LYS A 163 14.00 23.13 3.29
C LYS A 163 15.08 23.75 4.13
N SER A 164 15.32 23.26 5.34
CA SER A 164 16.38 23.74 6.25
C SER A 164 17.77 23.21 5.90
N ARG A 165 17.89 22.37 4.87
CA ARG A 165 19.14 21.70 4.48
C ARG A 165 19.73 20.80 5.56
N SER A 166 18.90 20.27 6.47
CA SER A 166 19.32 19.20 7.38
C SER A 166 19.50 17.88 6.65
N ILE A 167 18.76 17.68 5.55
CA ILE A 167 18.97 16.63 4.55
C ILE A 167 19.10 17.26 3.16
N ASP A 168 19.70 16.54 2.22
CA ASP A 168 19.96 17.02 0.87
C ASP A 168 18.94 16.49 -0.15
N ALA A 169 18.35 15.34 0.15
CA ALA A 169 17.26 14.68 -0.61
C ALA A 169 16.45 13.80 0.32
N TYR A 170 15.25 13.38 -0.13
CA TYR A 170 14.52 12.30 0.53
C TYR A 170 13.58 11.59 -0.43
N GLY A 171 13.24 10.34 -0.12
CA GLY A 171 12.26 9.54 -0.83
C GLY A 171 11.45 8.70 0.14
N VAL A 172 10.13 8.83 0.01
CA VAL A 172 9.10 8.08 0.74
C VAL A 172 7.87 7.99 -0.18
N TRP A 173 6.75 7.53 0.34
CA TRP A 173 5.48 7.50 -0.39
C TRP A 173 4.84 8.89 -0.51
N GLU A 174 3.88 9.01 -1.43
CA GLU A 174 3.11 10.23 -1.64
C GLU A 174 1.99 10.34 -0.57
N THR A 175 1.57 11.50 -0.18
CA THR A 175 1.81 12.87 -0.69
C THR A 175 3.06 13.57 -0.10
N ALA A 176 3.81 12.86 0.73
CA ALA A 176 4.91 13.45 1.47
C ALA A 176 6.02 14.01 0.58
N VAL A 177 6.30 13.40 -0.58
CA VAL A 177 7.33 13.90 -1.50
C VAL A 177 6.87 15.19 -2.18
N GLU A 178 5.60 15.25 -2.59
CA GLU A 178 5.05 16.49 -3.18
C GLU A 178 5.07 17.67 -2.21
N LEU A 179 4.79 17.44 -0.92
CA LEU A 179 4.91 18.49 0.10
C LEU A 179 6.35 19.00 0.27
N GLY A 180 7.36 18.21 -0.08
CA GLY A 180 8.74 18.67 -0.15
C GLY A 180 9.00 19.54 -1.38
N VAL A 181 8.41 19.20 -2.51
CA VAL A 181 8.44 20.03 -3.71
C VAL A 181 7.81 21.39 -3.42
N GLU A 182 6.63 21.42 -2.80
CA GLU A 182 5.96 22.67 -2.41
C GLU A 182 6.77 23.49 -1.40
N ALA A 183 7.42 22.83 -0.41
CA ALA A 183 8.20 23.51 0.61
C ALA A 183 9.41 24.27 0.07
N LEU A 184 10.04 23.77 -1.03
CA LEU A 184 11.17 24.42 -1.70
C LEU A 184 10.75 25.25 -2.92
N GLY A 185 9.64 24.90 -3.56
CA GLY A 185 9.25 25.38 -4.88
C GLY A 185 9.84 24.53 -6.01
N GLU A 186 9.05 24.27 -7.03
CA GLU A 186 9.35 23.34 -8.15
C GLU A 186 10.68 23.65 -8.86
N ASN A 187 11.05 24.94 -9.00
CA ASN A 187 12.29 25.37 -9.64
C ASN A 187 13.55 25.03 -8.85
N ASN A 188 13.43 24.73 -7.55
CA ASN A 188 14.53 24.50 -6.62
C ASN A 188 14.78 23.02 -6.32
N VAL A 189 14.01 22.12 -6.94
CA VAL A 189 14.12 20.67 -6.74
C VAL A 189 14.46 19.92 -8.01
N VAL A 190 15.09 18.76 -7.84
CA VAL A 190 15.21 17.71 -8.86
C VAL A 190 14.43 16.51 -8.36
N ILE A 191 13.64 15.90 -9.25
CA ILE A 191 12.88 14.67 -8.98
C ILE A 191 13.53 13.50 -9.72
N PHE A 192 13.82 12.44 -8.99
CA PHE A 192 14.27 11.17 -9.55
C PHE A 192 13.21 10.10 -9.32
N LYS A 193 12.80 9.42 -10.39
CA LYS A 193 11.89 8.27 -10.36
C LYS A 193 12.19 7.31 -11.49
N ASN A 194 12.02 6.02 -11.26
CA ASN A 194 12.13 5.00 -12.31
C ASN A 194 11.34 3.74 -11.91
N ALA A 195 10.17 3.56 -12.49
CA ALA A 195 9.29 2.41 -12.23
C ALA A 195 9.90 1.06 -12.65
N SER A 196 10.91 1.06 -13.54
CA SER A 196 11.63 -0.16 -13.92
C SER A 196 12.63 -0.61 -12.86
N ILE A 197 13.05 0.30 -11.95
CA ILE A 197 13.95 0.01 -10.85
C ILE A 197 13.14 -0.37 -9.60
N TYR A 198 12.17 0.45 -9.26
CA TYR A 198 11.28 0.21 -8.15
C TYR A 198 9.87 0.76 -8.42
N ARG A 199 8.88 -0.05 -8.14
CA ARG A 199 7.47 0.35 -7.99
C ARG A 199 6.89 -0.31 -6.75
N GLU A 200 6.22 0.42 -5.91
CA GLU A 200 5.43 -0.20 -4.85
C GLU A 200 4.28 -0.99 -5.44
N VAL A 201 4.02 -2.18 -4.91
CA VAL A 201 2.83 -2.97 -5.20
C VAL A 201 1.97 -3.01 -3.93
N TYR A 202 1.19 -1.94 -3.72
CA TYR A 202 0.29 -1.86 -2.57
C TYR A 202 -0.85 -2.85 -2.73
N SER A 203 -0.89 -3.83 -1.84
CA SER A 203 -1.67 -5.05 -2.01
C SER A 203 -2.65 -5.30 -0.88
N LEU A 204 -3.66 -6.12 -1.17
CA LEU A 204 -4.63 -6.66 -0.24
C LEU A 204 -4.22 -8.08 0.16
N TYR A 205 -4.25 -8.34 1.47
CA TYR A 205 -3.85 -9.61 2.07
C TYR A 205 -4.97 -10.21 2.91
N SER A 206 -4.98 -11.55 3.01
CA SER A 206 -5.83 -12.31 3.92
C SER A 206 -5.07 -13.52 4.45
N THR A 207 -5.75 -14.40 5.19
CA THR A 207 -5.17 -15.65 5.70
C THR A 207 -5.85 -16.88 5.10
N ASP A 208 -5.13 -18.01 5.07
CA ASP A 208 -5.70 -19.29 4.61
C ASP A 208 -6.99 -19.66 5.34
N GLU A 209 -7.07 -19.39 6.65
CA GLU A 209 -8.27 -19.68 7.45
C GLU A 209 -9.46 -18.86 6.98
N LYS A 210 -9.27 -17.55 6.77
CA LYS A 210 -10.31 -16.64 6.29
C LYS A 210 -10.77 -17.00 4.88
N LEU A 211 -9.84 -17.40 4.02
CA LEU A 211 -10.14 -17.78 2.64
C LEU A 211 -10.80 -19.16 2.53
N LYS A 212 -10.62 -20.05 3.50
CA LYS A 212 -11.28 -21.36 3.57
C LYS A 212 -12.67 -21.28 4.20
N ASP A 213 -12.93 -20.30 5.07
CA ASP A 213 -14.26 -20.07 5.62
C ASP A 213 -15.19 -19.50 4.54
N ALA A 214 -16.19 -20.27 4.15
CA ALA A 214 -17.07 -19.95 3.01
C ALA A 214 -17.82 -18.61 3.20
N ALA A 215 -18.23 -18.30 4.43
CA ALA A 215 -18.97 -17.07 4.73
C ALA A 215 -18.05 -15.85 4.64
N THR A 216 -16.87 -15.91 5.22
CA THR A 216 -15.86 -14.84 5.16
C THR A 216 -15.35 -14.65 3.73
N ARG A 217 -15.03 -15.75 3.01
CA ARG A 217 -14.61 -15.70 1.61
C ARG A 217 -15.63 -15.01 0.73
N LYS A 218 -16.92 -15.30 0.89
CA LYS A 218 -18.00 -14.63 0.15
C LYS A 218 -17.96 -13.11 0.34
N LYS A 219 -17.77 -12.63 1.58
CA LYS A 219 -17.66 -11.20 1.89
C LYS A 219 -16.42 -10.58 1.25
N ILE A 220 -15.27 -11.28 1.30
CA ILE A 220 -14.02 -10.85 0.68
C ILE A 220 -14.19 -10.72 -0.84
N VAL A 221 -14.79 -11.71 -1.50
CA VAL A 221 -15.08 -11.66 -2.94
C VAL A 221 -15.99 -10.48 -3.30
N GLN A 222 -17.04 -10.23 -2.51
CA GLN A 222 -17.91 -9.06 -2.70
C GLN A 222 -17.14 -7.74 -2.53
N PHE A 223 -16.23 -7.68 -1.59
CA PHE A 223 -15.39 -6.50 -1.37
C PHE A 223 -14.42 -6.27 -2.55
N VAL A 224 -13.78 -7.33 -3.08
CA VAL A 224 -12.91 -7.21 -4.26
C VAL A 224 -13.70 -6.75 -5.50
N ARG A 225 -14.97 -7.17 -5.66
CA ARG A 225 -15.87 -6.62 -6.69
C ARG A 225 -16.12 -5.12 -6.52
N ALA A 226 -16.34 -4.67 -5.28
CA ALA A 226 -16.51 -3.24 -4.98
C ALA A 226 -15.22 -2.44 -5.25
N LEU A 227 -14.06 -3.00 -4.92
CA LEU A 227 -12.77 -2.43 -5.27
C LEU A 227 -12.60 -2.28 -6.79
N ASN A 228 -12.99 -3.30 -7.56
CA ASN A 228 -12.86 -3.24 -9.02
C ASN A 228 -13.73 -2.13 -9.63
N GLN A 229 -14.94 -1.88 -9.09
CA GLN A 229 -15.76 -0.73 -9.50
C GLN A 229 -15.11 0.60 -9.13
N THR A 230 -14.40 0.65 -8.00
CA THR A 230 -13.65 1.84 -7.58
C THR A 230 -12.50 2.15 -8.53
N TYR A 231 -11.78 1.14 -8.99
CA TYR A 231 -10.64 1.32 -9.91
C TYR A 231 -11.05 2.00 -11.22
N ASP A 232 -12.22 1.69 -11.76
CA ASP A 232 -12.72 2.34 -12.97
C ASP A 232 -12.87 3.86 -12.80
N LEU A 233 -13.40 4.29 -11.65
CA LEU A 233 -13.52 5.72 -11.33
C LEU A 233 -12.14 6.37 -11.12
N PHE A 234 -11.28 5.74 -10.32
CA PHE A 234 -9.96 6.29 -9.99
C PHE A 234 -9.05 6.41 -11.23
N LYS A 235 -9.18 5.47 -12.17
CA LYS A 235 -8.39 5.44 -13.39
C LYS A 235 -8.97 6.34 -14.50
N ASN A 236 -10.27 6.26 -14.73
CA ASN A 236 -10.89 6.84 -15.94
C ASN A 236 -11.64 8.14 -15.65
N GLN A 237 -11.98 8.45 -14.39
CA GLN A 237 -12.77 9.60 -14.00
C GLN A 237 -12.25 10.24 -12.69
N PRO A 238 -10.93 10.56 -12.60
CA PRO A 238 -10.30 11.02 -11.35
C PRO A 238 -10.93 12.29 -10.79
N ASP A 239 -11.41 13.19 -11.66
CA ASP A 239 -12.09 14.43 -11.25
C ASP A 239 -13.33 14.19 -10.37
N LYS A 240 -13.96 13.02 -10.51
CA LYS A 240 -15.11 12.65 -9.67
C LYS A 240 -14.72 12.19 -8.27
N VAL A 241 -13.46 11.87 -8.06
CA VAL A 241 -12.99 11.28 -6.80
C VAL A 241 -12.03 12.18 -6.02
N TYR A 242 -11.33 13.14 -6.66
CA TYR A 242 -10.35 14.00 -5.99
C TYR A 242 -10.88 14.63 -4.70
N SER A 243 -12.06 15.26 -4.74
CA SER A 243 -12.63 15.91 -3.55
C SER A 243 -12.88 14.91 -2.41
N THR A 244 -13.43 13.74 -2.72
CA THR A 244 -13.69 12.70 -1.71
C THR A 244 -12.38 12.13 -1.16
N VAL A 245 -11.40 11.87 -2.02
CA VAL A 245 -10.08 11.37 -1.62
C VAL A 245 -9.35 12.40 -0.75
N GLY A 246 -9.35 13.68 -1.18
CA GLY A 246 -8.75 14.75 -0.40
C GLY A 246 -9.35 14.87 1.01
N GLN A 247 -10.68 14.77 1.12
CA GLN A 247 -11.37 14.76 2.41
C GLN A 247 -11.00 13.56 3.29
N LEU A 248 -10.83 12.37 2.68
CA LEU A 248 -10.49 11.15 3.42
C LEU A 248 -9.12 11.25 4.09
N ILE A 249 -8.12 11.79 3.41
CA ILE A 249 -6.74 11.85 3.92
C ILE A 249 -6.31 13.25 4.39
N GLY A 250 -7.18 14.26 4.22
CA GLY A 250 -6.92 15.63 4.64
C GLY A 250 -5.90 16.36 3.76
N VAL A 251 -5.90 16.09 2.45
CA VAL A 251 -4.96 16.64 1.47
C VAL A 251 -5.72 17.47 0.43
N ASP A 252 -5.15 18.59 0.02
CA ASP A 252 -5.73 19.47 -0.98
C ASP A 252 -5.73 18.85 -2.39
N VAL A 253 -6.79 19.09 -3.15
CA VAL A 253 -6.95 18.54 -4.51
C VAL A 253 -5.78 18.84 -5.43
N PRO A 254 -5.20 20.05 -5.47
CA PRO A 254 -4.03 20.32 -6.32
C PRO A 254 -2.81 19.40 -6.02
N VAL A 255 -2.58 19.04 -4.75
CA VAL A 255 -1.52 18.08 -4.38
C VAL A 255 -1.82 16.70 -4.96
N LEU A 256 -3.07 16.24 -4.84
CA LEU A 256 -3.49 14.95 -5.38
C LEU A 256 -3.32 14.89 -6.90
N GLN A 257 -3.70 15.94 -7.61
CA GLN A 257 -3.56 16.01 -9.07
C GLN A 257 -2.12 15.87 -9.54
N LYS A 258 -1.15 16.43 -8.80
CA LYS A 258 0.29 16.34 -9.12
C LYS A 258 0.88 14.93 -8.97
N VAL A 259 0.31 14.12 -8.07
CA VAL A 259 0.84 12.78 -7.78
C VAL A 259 0.01 11.64 -8.36
N TRP A 260 -1.16 11.93 -8.91
CA TRP A 260 -2.13 10.93 -9.31
C TRP A 260 -1.62 9.98 -10.38
N ASP A 261 -0.92 10.52 -11.38
CA ASP A 261 -0.40 9.73 -12.52
C ASP A 261 0.75 8.79 -12.14
N ASP A 262 1.37 9.01 -10.98
CA ASP A 262 2.36 8.09 -10.43
C ASP A 262 1.69 6.84 -9.78
N HIS A 263 0.34 6.83 -9.68
CA HIS A 263 -0.47 5.75 -9.12
C HIS A 263 -1.24 5.03 -10.23
N LYS A 264 -0.84 3.81 -10.52
CA LYS A 264 -1.57 2.93 -11.44
C LYS A 264 -2.68 2.22 -10.68
N TRP A 265 -3.84 2.85 -10.60
CA TRP A 265 -5.02 2.29 -9.94
C TRP A 265 -5.52 1.05 -10.67
N GLY A 266 -5.79 -0.01 -9.91
CA GLY A 266 -6.40 -1.17 -10.51
C GLY A 266 -5.74 -2.47 -10.16
N PRO A 267 -6.36 -3.58 -10.58
CA PRO A 267 -6.07 -4.88 -10.00
C PRO A 267 -4.65 -5.39 -10.28
N GLY A 268 -3.91 -4.80 -11.17
CA GLY A 268 -2.61 -5.35 -11.57
C GLY A 268 -2.70 -6.83 -11.98
N SER A 269 -1.57 -7.43 -12.34
CA SER A 269 -1.50 -8.87 -12.60
C SER A 269 -1.13 -9.62 -11.32
N LEU A 270 -1.84 -10.72 -11.03
CA LEU A 270 -1.50 -11.68 -9.98
C LEU A 270 -0.82 -12.93 -10.58
N GLY A 271 -0.19 -12.77 -11.72
CA GLY A 271 0.46 -13.83 -12.47
C GLY A 271 1.94 -14.02 -12.14
N SER A 272 2.65 -14.67 -13.07
CA SER A 272 4.10 -14.95 -12.95
C SER A 272 4.95 -13.69 -12.88
N ASP A 273 4.53 -12.61 -13.52
CA ASP A 273 5.17 -11.30 -13.51
C ASP A 273 5.22 -10.67 -12.10
N LEU A 274 4.15 -10.82 -11.33
CA LEU A 274 4.17 -10.43 -9.92
C LEU A 274 5.13 -11.30 -9.12
N VAL A 275 5.12 -12.62 -9.33
CA VAL A 275 6.04 -13.53 -8.63
C VAL A 275 7.49 -13.21 -8.97
N ASP A 276 7.80 -12.89 -10.23
CA ASP A 276 9.14 -12.45 -10.66
C ASP A 276 9.56 -11.16 -9.94
N TYR A 277 8.65 -10.21 -9.81
CA TYR A 277 8.91 -8.97 -9.09
C TYR A 277 9.13 -9.22 -7.59
N LEU A 278 8.27 -10.03 -6.95
CA LEU A 278 8.44 -10.39 -5.54
C LEU A 278 9.74 -11.17 -5.29
N GLU A 279 10.20 -12.00 -6.23
CA GLU A 279 11.48 -12.68 -6.14
C GLU A 279 12.66 -11.70 -6.19
N TYR A 280 12.56 -10.68 -7.04
CA TYR A 280 13.54 -9.60 -7.11
C TYR A 280 13.62 -8.82 -5.78
N GLU A 281 12.48 -8.40 -5.24
CA GLU A 281 12.36 -7.72 -3.94
C GLU A 281 12.90 -8.59 -2.79
N GLU A 282 12.53 -9.84 -2.78
CA GLU A 282 12.90 -10.80 -1.73
C GLU A 282 14.42 -11.03 -1.66
N LYS A 283 15.12 -11.03 -2.80
CA LYS A 283 16.60 -11.10 -2.83
C LYS A 283 17.24 -9.93 -2.07
N TYR A 284 16.66 -8.75 -2.19
CA TYR A 284 17.11 -7.59 -1.43
C TYR A 284 16.77 -7.72 0.06
N LEU A 285 15.50 -8.02 0.37
CA LEU A 285 15.01 -8.08 1.74
C LEU A 285 15.68 -9.17 2.56
N SER A 286 15.83 -10.36 2.01
CA SER A 286 16.47 -11.48 2.70
C SER A 286 17.92 -11.18 3.06
N LYS A 287 18.66 -10.51 2.16
CA LYS A 287 20.03 -10.05 2.42
C LYS A 287 20.07 -8.96 3.48
N ALA A 288 19.16 -7.99 3.43
CA ALA A 288 19.08 -6.91 4.42
C ALA A 288 18.73 -7.44 5.83
N ASP A 289 17.85 -8.43 5.89
CA ASP A 289 17.38 -9.05 7.13
C ASP A 289 18.31 -10.20 7.62
N GLY A 290 19.37 -10.56 6.88
CA GLY A 290 20.30 -11.64 7.22
C GLY A 290 19.65 -13.03 7.27
N ARG A 291 18.67 -13.30 6.42
CA ARG A 291 17.90 -14.55 6.36
C ARG A 291 17.97 -15.21 4.99
N GLN A 292 17.55 -16.46 4.92
CA GLN A 292 17.36 -17.14 3.63
C GLN A 292 16.20 -16.50 2.85
N ALA A 293 16.38 -16.33 1.55
CA ALA A 293 15.32 -15.89 0.64
C ALA A 293 14.26 -16.98 0.48
N PHE A 294 13.02 -16.55 0.28
CA PHE A 294 11.95 -17.46 -0.13
C PHE A 294 12.25 -18.05 -1.52
N THR A 295 11.91 -19.30 -1.67
CA THR A 295 11.91 -19.96 -2.97
C THR A 295 10.79 -19.43 -3.86
N ARG A 296 10.94 -19.55 -5.18
CA ARG A 296 9.85 -19.24 -6.11
C ARG A 296 8.55 -19.97 -5.78
N ALA A 297 8.64 -21.23 -5.34
CA ALA A 297 7.46 -22.01 -4.93
C ALA A 297 6.74 -21.40 -3.72
N GLU A 298 7.48 -20.89 -2.73
CA GLU A 298 6.90 -20.18 -1.58
C GLU A 298 6.24 -18.87 -2.00
N LEU A 299 6.88 -18.11 -2.90
CA LEU A 299 6.31 -16.86 -3.42
C LEU A 299 5.08 -17.10 -4.30
N THR A 300 5.08 -18.16 -5.11
CA THR A 300 3.88 -18.59 -5.86
C THR A 300 2.74 -18.96 -4.92
N LYS A 301 3.03 -19.63 -3.81
CA LYS A 301 2.03 -19.94 -2.78
C LYS A 301 1.54 -18.70 -2.02
N PHE A 302 2.40 -17.70 -1.87
CA PHE A 302 2.04 -16.43 -1.21
C PHE A 302 1.00 -15.64 -2.03
N VAL A 303 1.04 -15.71 -3.36
CA VAL A 303 0.08 -15.07 -4.25
C VAL A 303 -1.11 -15.99 -4.49
N ASP A 304 -2.33 -15.56 -4.13
CA ASP A 304 -3.57 -16.29 -4.38
C ASP A 304 -4.49 -15.50 -5.33
N PRO A 305 -4.49 -15.80 -6.62
CA PRO A 305 -5.34 -15.12 -7.60
C PRO A 305 -6.81 -15.55 -7.54
N THR A 306 -7.16 -16.61 -6.79
CA THR A 306 -8.49 -17.24 -6.85
C THR A 306 -9.61 -16.33 -6.35
N VAL A 307 -9.31 -15.46 -5.36
CA VAL A 307 -10.28 -14.47 -4.85
C VAL A 307 -10.65 -13.47 -5.95
N TYR A 308 -9.64 -12.95 -6.65
CA TYR A 308 -9.87 -12.02 -7.75
C TYR A 308 -10.62 -12.70 -8.91
N GLN A 309 -10.22 -13.91 -9.27
CA GLN A 309 -10.91 -14.70 -10.29
C GLN A 309 -12.40 -14.93 -9.95
N ASP A 310 -12.70 -15.25 -8.68
CA ASP A 310 -14.09 -15.41 -8.22
C ASP A 310 -14.86 -14.07 -8.23
N ALA A 311 -14.18 -12.97 -7.93
CA ALA A 311 -14.78 -11.65 -7.97
C ALA A 311 -15.17 -11.22 -9.40
N MET A 312 -14.44 -11.67 -10.42
CA MET A 312 -14.69 -11.32 -11.83
C MET A 312 -15.72 -12.22 -12.52
N LYS A 313 -16.14 -13.33 -11.90
CA LYS A 313 -17.22 -14.14 -12.43
C LYS A 313 -18.56 -13.39 -12.42
N PRO A 314 -19.41 -13.54 -13.43
CA PRO A 314 -20.78 -13.03 -13.38
C PRO A 314 -21.48 -13.47 -12.10
N SER A 315 -22.24 -12.57 -11.47
CA SER A 315 -23.02 -12.83 -10.25
C SER A 315 -24.36 -13.48 -10.59
#